data_76108ad22c639f508be9ae0681d9aa92
#
_entry.id   76108ad22c639f508be9ae0681d9aa92
#
_cell.length_a   1.000
_cell.length_b   1.000
_cell.length_c   1.000
_cell.angle_alpha   90.00
_cell.angle_beta   90.00
_cell.angle_gamma   90.00
#
_symmetry.space_group_name_H-M   'P 1'
#
loop_
_entity.id
_entity.type
_entity.pdbx_description
1 polymer ?
#
loop_
_entity_poly.entity_id
_entity_poly.type
_entity_poly.pdbx_seq_one_letter_code
_entity_poly.pdbx_strand_id
1 'polypeptide(L)'
;MSIQFLFVIGYLLVMVGVSFYLKARLVKSSDDFAVAGRKLPLIVLVGTLLATWCGGGGISGSAGLVYSNGPLFGILLFAGAPIGMAVLYFISGAVRKSTTYTIPELFELRYGAGARDLAAVCIILAYVGTTASQFKAAGNIFMITSGVDFVTSTVICVVFMALLALIGGMVSVAYTDALSAFMMVFGFLFGIISLSGSMGGFGQVMAAVPAEKNSIFGSMNVFQALGYVLPTLFLVLGDQNMIQRFSSAKDSRTARQSNVGLVIAEIVVCALIIL
;
A
#
# COMPACT_ATOMS: atom_id res chain seq x y z
N MET A 1 -16.45 -0.46 -25.81
CA MET A 1 -15.44 -0.36 -24.73
C MET A 1 -15.68 0.96 -24.01
N SER A 2 -15.77 0.93 -22.68
CA SER A 2 -15.92 2.17 -21.91
C SER A 2 -14.62 2.98 -21.97
N ILE A 3 -14.71 4.31 -21.88
CA ILE A 3 -13.54 5.18 -21.85
C ILE A 3 -12.63 4.85 -20.64
N GLN A 4 -13.24 4.44 -19.54
CA GLN A 4 -12.55 3.99 -18.32
C GLN A 4 -11.69 2.76 -18.59
N PHE A 5 -12.19 1.80 -19.37
CA PHE A 5 -11.42 0.60 -19.74
C PHE A 5 -10.20 0.94 -20.60
N LEU A 6 -10.31 1.90 -21.52
CA LEU A 6 -9.17 2.37 -22.31
C LEU A 6 -8.08 2.99 -21.43
N PHE A 7 -8.47 3.78 -20.39
CA PHE A 7 -7.51 4.30 -19.42
C PHE A 7 -6.83 3.21 -18.63
N VAL A 8 -7.56 2.18 -18.18
CA VAL A 8 -6.97 1.03 -17.46
C VAL A 8 -5.95 0.32 -18.35
N ILE A 9 -6.31 -0.01 -19.59
CA ILE A 9 -5.37 -0.68 -20.51
C ILE A 9 -4.16 0.21 -20.82
N GLY A 10 -4.37 1.51 -21.10
CA GLY A 10 -3.29 2.45 -21.31
C GLY A 10 -2.31 2.52 -20.14
N TYR A 11 -2.84 2.61 -18.91
CA TYR A 11 -2.03 2.56 -17.68
C TYR A 11 -1.23 1.26 -17.58
N LEU A 12 -1.86 0.11 -17.80
CA LEU A 12 -1.19 -1.20 -17.73
C LEU A 12 -0.07 -1.31 -18.77
N LEU A 13 -0.28 -0.85 -19.99
CA LEU A 13 0.75 -0.83 -21.04
C LEU A 13 1.93 0.08 -20.68
N VAL A 14 1.66 1.25 -20.12
CA VAL A 14 2.71 2.16 -19.62
C VAL A 14 3.52 1.49 -18.53
N MET A 15 2.88 0.81 -17.56
CA MET A 15 3.59 0.11 -16.47
C MET A 15 4.48 -1.03 -16.99
N VAL A 16 4.00 -1.80 -17.97
CA VAL A 16 4.80 -2.84 -18.61
C VAL A 16 6.01 -2.21 -19.35
N GLY A 17 5.77 -1.17 -20.13
CA GLY A 17 6.84 -0.46 -20.88
C GLY A 17 7.91 0.10 -19.94
N VAL A 18 7.50 0.75 -18.86
CA VAL A 18 8.41 1.26 -17.82
C VAL A 18 9.20 0.13 -17.18
N SER A 19 8.53 -0.97 -16.82
CA SER A 19 9.19 -2.13 -16.21
C SER A 19 10.25 -2.74 -17.11
N PHE A 20 9.97 -2.93 -18.40
CA PHE A 20 10.96 -3.43 -19.37
C PHE A 20 12.13 -2.47 -19.54
N TYR A 21 11.86 -1.18 -19.65
CA TYR A 21 12.90 -0.14 -19.78
C TYR A 21 13.85 -0.13 -18.57
N LEU A 22 13.27 -0.15 -17.36
CA LEU A 22 14.06 -0.15 -16.12
C LEU A 22 14.86 -1.44 -15.94
N LYS A 23 14.25 -2.61 -16.24
CA LYS A 23 14.96 -3.90 -16.25
C LYS A 23 16.19 -3.84 -17.12
N ALA A 24 16.03 -3.41 -18.37
CA ALA A 24 17.12 -3.39 -19.35
C ALA A 24 18.28 -2.47 -18.92
N ARG A 25 17.98 -1.36 -18.18
CA ARG A 25 18.97 -0.38 -17.80
C ARG A 25 19.58 -0.56 -16.43
N LEU A 26 18.79 -1.02 -15.46
CA LEU A 26 19.15 -0.94 -14.04
C LEU A 26 19.34 -2.30 -13.36
N VAL A 27 18.79 -3.40 -13.90
CA VAL A 27 18.91 -4.72 -13.29
C VAL A 27 20.07 -5.47 -13.92
N LYS A 28 21.18 -5.58 -13.19
CA LYS A 28 22.41 -6.25 -13.66
C LYS A 28 22.86 -7.37 -12.73
N SER A 29 22.34 -7.43 -11.52
CA SER A 29 22.72 -8.39 -10.49
C SER A 29 21.50 -8.93 -9.73
N SER A 30 21.69 -10.02 -8.98
CA SER A 30 20.67 -10.55 -8.07
C SER A 30 20.28 -9.53 -7.00
N ASP A 31 21.23 -8.72 -6.54
CA ASP A 31 20.98 -7.64 -5.57
C ASP A 31 20.12 -6.52 -6.16
N ASP A 32 20.32 -6.17 -7.44
CA ASP A 32 19.47 -5.21 -8.12
C ASP A 32 18.04 -5.76 -8.24
N PHE A 33 17.88 -7.06 -8.47
CA PHE A 33 16.57 -7.69 -8.56
C PHE A 33 15.87 -7.76 -7.19
N ALA A 34 16.59 -8.16 -6.12
CA ALA A 34 16.00 -8.40 -4.81
C ALA A 34 15.76 -7.12 -3.97
N VAL A 35 16.69 -6.16 -4.00
CA VAL A 35 16.68 -4.95 -3.16
C VAL A 35 17.10 -3.69 -3.92
N ALA A 36 16.91 -3.67 -5.22
CA ALA A 36 17.27 -2.54 -6.10
C ALA A 36 18.73 -2.08 -5.92
N GLY A 37 19.65 -3.01 -5.72
CA GLY A 37 21.07 -2.74 -5.48
C GLY A 37 21.32 -1.79 -4.28
N ARG A 38 20.34 -1.63 -3.41
CA ARG A 38 20.37 -0.71 -2.25
C ARG A 38 20.67 0.74 -2.63
N LYS A 39 20.08 1.21 -3.74
CA LYS A 39 20.36 2.54 -4.33
C LYS A 39 19.13 3.41 -4.49
N LEU A 40 17.96 3.01 -3.95
CA LEU A 40 16.73 3.77 -4.14
C LEU A 40 16.84 5.17 -3.51
N PRO A 41 16.52 6.22 -4.29
CA PRO A 41 16.47 7.58 -3.78
C PRO A 41 15.23 7.82 -2.94
N LEU A 42 15.26 8.86 -2.09
CA LEU A 42 14.22 9.17 -1.11
C LEU A 42 12.82 9.24 -1.73
N ILE A 43 12.65 9.97 -2.83
CA ILE A 43 11.31 10.18 -3.43
C ILE A 43 10.70 8.88 -3.97
N VAL A 44 11.51 8.02 -4.60
CA VAL A 44 11.06 6.72 -5.07
C VAL A 44 10.73 5.81 -3.90
N LEU A 45 11.55 5.88 -2.84
CA LEU A 45 11.32 5.06 -1.64
C LEU A 45 10.03 5.45 -0.91
N VAL A 46 9.74 6.74 -0.76
CA VAL A 46 8.45 7.21 -0.20
C VAL A 46 7.28 6.75 -1.07
N GLY A 47 7.39 6.91 -2.38
CA GLY A 47 6.32 6.50 -3.30
C GLY A 47 6.05 5.00 -3.28
N THR A 48 7.10 4.16 -3.30
CA THR A 48 6.91 2.70 -3.24
C THR A 48 6.41 2.23 -1.88
N LEU A 49 6.84 2.84 -0.78
CA LEU A 49 6.31 2.57 0.55
C LEU A 49 4.82 2.92 0.64
N LEU A 50 4.42 4.09 0.12
CA LEU A 50 3.02 4.50 0.08
C LEU A 50 2.16 3.57 -0.78
N ALA A 51 2.60 3.24 -1.99
CA ALA A 51 1.88 2.31 -2.86
C ALA A 51 1.74 0.91 -2.25
N THR A 52 2.75 0.46 -1.50
CA THR A 52 2.72 -0.82 -0.79
C THR A 52 1.65 -0.84 0.29
N TRP A 53 1.56 0.25 1.05
CA TRP A 53 0.57 0.40 2.11
C TRP A 53 -0.84 0.58 1.54
N CYS A 54 -1.00 1.45 0.56
CA CYS A 54 -2.28 1.79 -0.04
C CYS A 54 -2.66 0.82 -1.17
N GLY A 55 -2.84 -0.46 -0.85
CA GLY A 55 -3.34 -1.45 -1.82
C GLY A 55 -4.82 -1.29 -2.13
N GLY A 56 -5.25 -1.72 -3.32
CA GLY A 56 -6.63 -1.60 -3.79
C GLY A 56 -7.68 -2.20 -2.85
N GLY A 57 -7.38 -3.37 -2.25
CA GLY A 57 -8.26 -4.00 -1.25
C GLY A 57 -8.39 -3.18 0.03
N GLY A 58 -7.28 -2.57 0.50
CA GLY A 58 -7.27 -1.69 1.66
C GLY A 58 -8.07 -0.41 1.41
N ILE A 59 -7.85 0.26 0.28
CA ILE A 59 -8.55 1.49 -0.08
C ILE A 59 -10.06 1.24 -0.20
N SER A 60 -10.48 0.27 -1.01
CA SER A 60 -11.90 -0.03 -1.22
C SER A 60 -12.61 -0.50 0.04
N GLY A 61 -11.93 -1.34 0.84
CA GLY A 61 -12.45 -1.82 2.12
C GLY A 61 -12.61 -0.70 3.14
N SER A 62 -11.60 0.16 3.26
CA SER A 62 -11.62 1.30 4.18
C SER A 62 -12.67 2.33 3.78
N ALA A 63 -12.77 2.67 2.50
CA ALA A 63 -13.82 3.57 2.01
C ALA A 63 -15.23 3.03 2.30
N GLY A 64 -15.46 1.72 2.11
CA GLY A 64 -16.72 1.07 2.46
C GLY A 64 -17.03 1.14 3.95
N LEU A 65 -16.04 0.96 4.82
CA LEU A 65 -16.21 1.08 6.27
C LEU A 65 -16.48 2.53 6.70
N VAL A 66 -15.79 3.51 6.13
CA VAL A 66 -16.03 4.94 6.38
C VAL A 66 -17.43 5.33 5.91
N TYR A 67 -17.86 4.89 4.73
CA TYR A 67 -19.21 5.13 4.23
C TYR A 67 -20.29 4.57 5.16
N SER A 68 -20.06 3.37 5.69
CA SER A 68 -21.03 2.69 6.57
C SER A 68 -21.10 3.31 7.96
N ASN A 69 -19.95 3.67 8.55
CA ASN A 69 -19.82 4.10 9.95
C ASN A 69 -19.65 5.62 10.13
N GLY A 70 -19.35 6.33 9.04
CA GLY A 70 -19.16 7.78 9.02
C GLY A 70 -17.70 8.23 8.97
N PRO A 71 -17.48 9.51 8.60
CA PRO A 71 -16.12 10.03 8.36
C PRO A 71 -15.26 10.07 9.63
N LEU A 72 -15.82 10.39 10.79
CA LEU A 72 -15.04 10.43 12.05
C LEU A 72 -14.55 9.02 12.48
N PHE A 73 -15.28 7.96 12.15
CA PHE A 73 -14.82 6.58 12.36
C PHE A 73 -13.54 6.29 11.59
N GLY A 74 -13.33 6.92 10.44
CA GLY A 74 -12.08 6.79 9.67
C GLY A 74 -10.84 7.17 10.47
N ILE A 75 -10.93 8.11 11.41
CA ILE A 75 -9.82 8.47 12.29
C ILE A 75 -9.41 7.26 13.14
N LEU A 76 -10.36 6.54 13.71
CA LEU A 76 -10.10 5.33 14.48
C LEU A 76 -9.55 4.21 13.61
N LEU A 77 -10.15 4.01 12.43
CA LEU A 77 -9.77 2.98 11.47
C LEU A 77 -8.30 3.09 11.04
N PHE A 78 -7.85 4.31 10.81
CA PHE A 78 -6.49 4.57 10.33
C PHE A 78 -5.48 4.86 11.44
N ALA A 79 -5.89 5.03 12.70
CA ALA A 79 -5.00 5.45 13.80
C ALA A 79 -3.81 4.49 14.03
N GLY A 80 -3.99 3.20 13.82
CA GLY A 80 -2.95 2.19 14.07
C GLY A 80 -1.75 2.31 13.14
N ALA A 81 -1.97 2.69 11.88
CA ALA A 81 -0.91 2.73 10.88
C ALA A 81 0.15 3.81 11.14
N PRO A 82 -0.20 5.10 11.36
CA PRO A 82 0.79 6.12 11.70
C PRO A 82 1.59 5.80 12.97
N ILE A 83 0.93 5.18 13.97
CA ILE A 83 1.61 4.75 15.21
C ILE A 83 2.63 3.65 14.89
N GLY A 84 2.26 2.63 14.13
CA GLY A 84 3.17 1.58 13.70
C GLY A 84 4.34 2.12 12.87
N MET A 85 4.07 3.04 11.93
CA MET A 85 5.09 3.70 11.12
C MET A 85 6.03 4.55 11.98
N ALA A 86 5.53 5.23 13.01
CA ALA A 86 6.37 5.98 13.95
C ALA A 86 7.35 5.05 14.69
N VAL A 87 6.92 3.84 15.06
CA VAL A 87 7.81 2.83 15.63
C VAL A 87 8.84 2.35 14.59
N LEU A 88 8.43 2.12 13.35
CA LEU A 88 9.33 1.73 12.25
C LEU A 88 10.42 2.76 11.97
N TYR A 89 10.21 4.04 12.29
CA TYR A 89 11.25 5.07 12.18
C TYR A 89 12.54 4.71 12.94
N PHE A 90 12.39 4.16 14.14
CA PHE A 90 13.53 3.75 14.97
C PHE A 90 14.20 2.48 14.42
N ILE A 91 13.43 1.61 13.77
CA ILE A 91 13.88 0.31 13.26
C ILE A 91 14.48 0.42 11.85
N SER A 92 13.91 1.28 10.98
CA SER A 92 14.25 1.37 9.55
C SER A 92 15.76 1.57 9.28
N GLY A 93 16.41 2.41 10.07
CA GLY A 93 17.85 2.64 9.95
C GLY A 93 18.71 1.42 10.36
N ALA A 94 18.27 0.65 11.33
CA ALA A 94 18.92 -0.59 11.77
C ALA A 94 18.73 -1.71 10.73
N VAL A 95 17.53 -1.86 10.21
CA VAL A 95 17.22 -2.78 9.09
C VAL A 95 18.14 -2.52 7.89
N ARG A 96 18.29 -1.25 7.50
CA ARG A 96 19.20 -0.92 6.39
C ARG A 96 20.65 -1.30 6.66
N LYS A 97 21.09 -1.25 7.92
CA LYS A 97 22.47 -1.64 8.33
C LYS A 97 22.67 -3.15 8.42
N SER A 98 21.63 -3.92 8.76
CA SER A 98 21.73 -5.38 8.97
C SER A 98 22.08 -6.15 7.70
N THR A 99 21.92 -5.54 6.52
CA THR A 99 22.13 -6.17 5.20
C THR A 99 21.24 -7.38 4.90
N THR A 100 20.27 -7.69 5.77
CA THR A 100 19.28 -8.75 5.58
C THR A 100 18.26 -8.38 4.51
N TYR A 101 17.63 -9.37 3.91
CA TYR A 101 16.60 -9.20 2.89
C TYR A 101 15.20 -9.37 3.47
N THR A 102 15.08 -10.14 4.57
CA THR A 102 13.78 -10.59 5.07
C THR A 102 13.67 -10.47 6.60
N ILE A 103 12.43 -10.37 7.10
CA ILE A 103 12.14 -10.41 8.54
C ILE A 103 12.59 -11.74 9.15
N PRO A 104 12.35 -12.92 8.54
CA PRO A 104 12.86 -14.17 9.06
C PRO A 104 14.37 -14.18 9.32
N GLU A 105 15.19 -13.61 8.40
CA GLU A 105 16.63 -13.48 8.61
C GLU A 105 16.97 -12.58 9.82
N LEU A 106 16.21 -11.50 10.05
CA LEU A 106 16.38 -10.66 11.24
C LEU A 106 16.11 -11.45 12.54
N PHE A 107 15.08 -12.31 12.53
CA PHE A 107 14.79 -13.19 13.67
C PHE A 107 15.86 -14.24 13.87
N GLU A 108 16.41 -14.81 12.79
CA GLU A 108 17.51 -15.76 12.87
C GLU A 108 18.74 -15.19 13.57
N LEU A 109 19.12 -13.96 13.23
CA LEU A 109 20.27 -13.26 13.84
C LEU A 109 20.16 -13.13 15.36
N ARG A 110 18.94 -13.05 15.90
CA ARG A 110 18.73 -12.85 17.35
C ARG A 110 18.31 -14.10 18.09
N TYR A 111 17.51 -14.95 17.46
CA TYR A 111 16.77 -16.05 18.12
C TYR A 111 17.07 -17.43 17.52
N GLY A 112 17.87 -17.50 16.45
CA GLY A 112 18.26 -18.75 15.79
C GLY A 112 17.24 -19.27 14.76
N ALA A 113 17.58 -20.43 14.16
CA ALA A 113 16.88 -20.99 13.00
C ALA A 113 15.40 -21.31 13.25
N GLY A 114 15.04 -21.80 14.44
CA GLY A 114 13.63 -22.09 14.76
C GLY A 114 12.73 -20.86 14.72
N ALA A 115 13.24 -19.70 15.17
CA ALA A 115 12.51 -18.45 15.10
C ALA A 115 12.37 -17.95 13.65
N ARG A 116 13.40 -18.14 12.81
CA ARG A 116 13.36 -17.88 11.37
C ARG A 116 12.23 -18.67 10.70
N ASP A 117 12.20 -19.98 10.94
CA ASP A 117 11.27 -20.87 10.27
C ASP A 117 9.82 -20.57 10.69
N LEU A 118 9.57 -20.30 11.96
CA LEU A 118 8.27 -19.87 12.46
C LEU A 118 7.84 -18.53 11.84
N ALA A 119 8.72 -17.53 11.82
CA ALA A 119 8.45 -16.23 11.21
C ALA A 119 8.14 -16.36 9.70
N ALA A 120 8.87 -17.22 8.98
CA ALA A 120 8.65 -17.48 7.57
C ALA A 120 7.25 -18.07 7.32
N VAL A 121 6.83 -19.07 8.10
CA VAL A 121 5.49 -19.66 7.99
C VAL A 121 4.40 -18.62 8.26
N CYS A 122 4.52 -17.83 9.33
CA CYS A 122 3.56 -16.78 9.66
C CYS A 122 3.43 -15.75 8.52
N ILE A 123 4.56 -15.30 7.97
CA ILE A 123 4.57 -14.33 6.86
C ILE A 123 3.93 -14.93 5.61
N ILE A 124 4.26 -16.16 5.22
CA ILE A 124 3.65 -16.83 4.06
C ILE A 124 2.13 -16.88 4.20
N LEU A 125 1.62 -17.32 5.35
CA LEU A 125 0.19 -17.40 5.61
C LEU A 125 -0.50 -16.02 5.53
N ALA A 126 0.11 -14.99 6.13
CA ALA A 126 -0.39 -13.62 6.07
C ALA A 126 -0.44 -13.09 4.62
N TYR A 127 0.62 -13.34 3.84
CA TYR A 127 0.69 -12.87 2.46
C TYR A 127 -0.23 -13.60 1.49
N VAL A 128 -0.54 -14.87 1.72
CA VAL A 128 -1.60 -15.57 0.97
C VAL A 128 -2.93 -14.83 1.09
N GLY A 129 -3.33 -14.47 2.31
CA GLY A 129 -4.57 -13.72 2.55
C GLY A 129 -4.56 -12.31 1.94
N THR A 130 -3.46 -11.58 2.15
CA THR A 130 -3.31 -10.22 1.61
C THR A 130 -3.32 -10.22 0.09
N THR A 131 -2.57 -11.11 -0.55
CA THR A 131 -2.50 -11.23 -2.02
C THR A 131 -3.86 -11.60 -2.61
N ALA A 132 -4.58 -12.54 -2.00
CA ALA A 132 -5.93 -12.91 -2.43
C ALA A 132 -6.89 -11.71 -2.40
N SER A 133 -6.82 -10.87 -1.37
CA SER A 133 -7.64 -9.66 -1.27
C SER A 133 -7.30 -8.64 -2.36
N GLN A 134 -6.02 -8.47 -2.71
CA GLN A 134 -5.58 -7.58 -3.79
C GLN A 134 -6.05 -8.07 -5.16
N PHE A 135 -5.95 -9.37 -5.41
CA PHE A 135 -6.45 -9.97 -6.66
C PHE A 135 -7.96 -9.80 -6.81
N LYS A 136 -8.70 -9.99 -5.72
CA LYS A 136 -10.15 -9.76 -5.70
C LYS A 136 -10.49 -8.30 -6.01
N ALA A 137 -9.79 -7.35 -5.41
CA ALA A 137 -10.00 -5.92 -5.65
C ALA A 137 -9.70 -5.54 -7.11
N ALA A 138 -8.58 -6.00 -7.66
CA ALA A 138 -8.22 -5.77 -9.05
C ALA A 138 -9.23 -6.40 -10.03
N GLY A 139 -9.67 -7.64 -9.76
CA GLY A 139 -10.69 -8.33 -10.54
C GLY A 139 -12.02 -7.59 -10.57
N ASN A 140 -12.46 -7.05 -9.42
CA ASN A 140 -13.68 -6.24 -9.34
C ASN A 140 -13.58 -4.96 -10.20
N ILE A 141 -12.47 -4.23 -10.12
CA ILE A 141 -12.25 -3.01 -10.90
C ILE A 141 -12.24 -3.36 -12.39
N PHE A 142 -11.54 -4.42 -12.78
CA PHE A 142 -11.48 -4.85 -14.17
C PHE A 142 -12.87 -5.30 -14.68
N MET A 143 -13.63 -6.06 -13.89
CA MET A 143 -14.99 -6.47 -14.20
C MET A 143 -15.92 -5.26 -14.45
N ILE A 144 -15.92 -4.28 -13.54
CA ILE A 144 -16.76 -3.08 -13.63
C ILE A 144 -16.42 -2.25 -14.88
N THR A 145 -15.14 -2.16 -15.23
CA THR A 145 -14.69 -1.32 -16.34
C THR A 145 -14.80 -2.01 -17.71
N SER A 146 -14.58 -3.32 -17.77
CA SER A 146 -14.56 -4.11 -19.02
C SER A 146 -15.90 -4.75 -19.35
N GLY A 147 -16.75 -5.04 -18.36
CA GLY A 147 -17.96 -5.85 -18.52
C GLY A 147 -17.70 -7.37 -18.60
N VAL A 148 -16.46 -7.81 -18.41
CA VAL A 148 -16.10 -9.24 -18.36
C VAL A 148 -16.47 -9.80 -16.99
N ASP A 149 -16.79 -11.09 -16.89
CA ASP A 149 -17.14 -11.73 -15.62
C ASP A 149 -16.01 -11.67 -14.59
N PHE A 150 -16.35 -11.80 -13.30
CA PHE A 150 -15.42 -11.61 -12.19
C PHE A 150 -14.26 -12.61 -12.20
N VAL A 151 -14.51 -13.89 -12.52
CA VAL A 151 -13.48 -14.93 -12.49
C VAL A 151 -12.44 -14.67 -13.57
N THR A 152 -12.88 -14.45 -14.81
CA THR A 152 -12.00 -14.15 -15.95
C THR A 152 -11.23 -12.85 -15.70
N SER A 153 -11.89 -11.80 -15.21
CA SER A 153 -11.26 -10.54 -14.84
C SER A 153 -10.16 -10.72 -13.80
N THR A 154 -10.42 -11.52 -12.76
CA THR A 154 -9.45 -11.81 -11.72
C THR A 154 -8.25 -12.59 -12.27
N VAL A 155 -8.47 -13.62 -13.09
CA VAL A 155 -7.39 -14.40 -13.71
C VAL A 155 -6.51 -13.52 -14.59
N ILE A 156 -7.10 -12.66 -15.42
CA ILE A 156 -6.33 -11.69 -16.25
C ILE A 156 -5.45 -10.81 -15.36
N CYS A 157 -6.00 -10.24 -14.29
CA CYS A 157 -5.24 -9.41 -13.36
C CYS A 157 -4.11 -10.17 -12.67
N VAL A 158 -4.35 -11.41 -12.22
CA VAL A 158 -3.32 -12.27 -11.59
C VAL A 158 -2.17 -12.52 -12.55
N VAL A 159 -2.46 -12.95 -13.78
CA VAL A 159 -1.44 -13.22 -14.80
C VAL A 159 -0.63 -11.96 -15.09
N PHE A 160 -1.30 -10.81 -15.23
CA PHE A 160 -0.65 -9.54 -15.51
C PHE A 160 0.28 -9.12 -14.34
N MET A 161 -0.19 -9.19 -13.09
CA MET A 161 0.60 -8.84 -11.92
C MET A 161 1.82 -9.77 -11.76
N ALA A 162 1.64 -11.07 -11.99
CA ALA A 162 2.74 -12.04 -11.96
C ALA A 162 3.80 -11.72 -13.03
N LEU A 163 3.39 -11.39 -14.24
CA LEU A 163 4.32 -10.98 -15.31
C LEU A 163 5.10 -9.72 -14.93
N LEU A 164 4.43 -8.68 -14.38
CA LEU A 164 5.11 -7.47 -13.93
C LEU A 164 6.17 -7.75 -12.86
N ALA A 165 5.83 -8.59 -11.87
CA ALA A 165 6.75 -8.96 -10.79
C ALA A 165 7.98 -9.70 -11.31
N LEU A 166 7.81 -10.59 -12.30
CA LEU A 166 8.90 -11.38 -12.90
C LEU A 166 9.81 -10.57 -13.84
N ILE A 167 9.30 -9.47 -14.42
CA ILE A 167 10.06 -8.70 -15.41
C ILE A 167 11.29 -8.01 -14.80
N GLY A 168 11.14 -7.24 -13.74
CA GLY A 168 12.19 -6.33 -13.30
C GLY A 168 12.51 -6.32 -11.81
N GLY A 169 11.92 -7.20 -11.01
CA GLY A 169 12.17 -7.28 -9.57
C GLY A 169 11.94 -5.95 -8.84
N MET A 170 12.65 -5.74 -7.74
CA MET A 170 12.46 -4.58 -6.85
C MET A 170 12.72 -3.23 -7.54
N VAL A 171 13.65 -3.16 -8.51
CA VAL A 171 13.90 -1.90 -9.22
C VAL A 171 12.65 -1.45 -9.97
N SER A 172 12.10 -2.33 -10.83
CA SER A 172 10.90 -1.98 -11.61
C SER A 172 9.71 -1.69 -10.71
N VAL A 173 9.48 -2.55 -9.71
CA VAL A 173 8.38 -2.37 -8.75
C VAL A 173 8.49 -1.03 -8.04
N ALA A 174 9.66 -0.65 -7.52
CA ALA A 174 9.80 0.60 -6.77
C ALA A 174 9.46 1.85 -7.61
N TYR A 175 9.90 1.89 -8.86
CA TYR A 175 9.61 3.05 -9.73
C TYR A 175 8.18 3.06 -10.24
N THR A 176 7.61 1.90 -10.60
CA THR A 176 6.19 1.82 -10.99
C THR A 176 5.27 2.11 -9.82
N ASP A 177 5.59 1.65 -8.62
CA ASP A 177 4.88 1.97 -7.39
C ASP A 177 4.89 3.48 -7.09
N ALA A 178 6.07 4.12 -7.23
CA ALA A 178 6.19 5.57 -7.01
C ALA A 178 5.31 6.36 -8.01
N LEU A 179 5.26 5.93 -9.26
CA LEU A 179 4.37 6.52 -10.27
C LEU A 179 2.90 6.27 -9.92
N SER A 180 2.55 5.04 -9.49
CA SER A 180 1.19 4.68 -9.07
C SER A 180 0.75 5.47 -7.85
N ALA A 181 1.61 5.66 -6.85
CA ALA A 181 1.33 6.47 -5.67
C ALA A 181 1.02 7.92 -6.04
N PHE A 182 1.80 8.50 -6.95
CA PHE A 182 1.54 9.85 -7.46
C PHE A 182 0.17 9.94 -8.16
N MET A 183 -0.11 8.99 -9.06
CA MET A 183 -1.39 8.95 -9.78
C MET A 183 -2.57 8.74 -8.82
N MET A 184 -2.41 7.92 -7.80
CA MET A 184 -3.42 7.66 -6.76
C MET A 184 -3.75 8.94 -5.98
N VAL A 185 -2.76 9.63 -5.45
CA VAL A 185 -2.96 10.88 -4.69
C VAL A 185 -3.62 11.95 -5.57
N PHE A 186 -3.13 12.12 -6.81
CA PHE A 186 -3.71 13.05 -7.76
C PHE A 186 -5.14 12.69 -8.13
N GLY A 187 -5.43 11.40 -8.34
CA GLY A 187 -6.77 10.90 -8.63
C GLY A 187 -7.76 11.17 -7.50
N PHE A 188 -7.37 10.94 -6.26
CA PHE A 188 -8.19 11.25 -5.09
C PHE A 188 -8.47 12.75 -4.97
N LEU A 189 -7.43 13.59 -5.06
CA LEU A 189 -7.59 15.04 -5.01
C LEU A 189 -8.54 15.54 -6.09
N PHE A 190 -8.34 15.10 -7.33
CA PHE A 190 -9.21 15.48 -8.45
C PHE A 190 -10.64 14.98 -8.26
N GLY A 191 -10.81 13.73 -7.80
CA GLY A 191 -12.11 13.14 -7.53
C GLY A 191 -12.89 13.92 -6.47
N ILE A 192 -12.26 14.24 -5.34
CA ILE A 192 -12.89 14.99 -4.24
C ILE A 192 -13.28 16.41 -4.71
N ILE A 193 -12.38 17.11 -5.39
CA ILE A 193 -12.67 18.47 -5.90
C ILE A 193 -13.84 18.44 -6.89
N SER A 194 -13.82 17.50 -7.82
CA SER A 194 -14.86 17.37 -8.85
C SER A 194 -16.24 17.00 -8.25
N LEU A 195 -16.25 15.98 -7.37
CA LEU A 195 -17.49 15.51 -6.75
C LEU A 195 -18.06 16.53 -5.75
N SER A 196 -17.23 17.11 -4.90
CA SER A 196 -17.71 18.14 -3.96
C SER A 196 -18.24 19.36 -4.68
N GLY A 197 -17.61 19.76 -5.80
CA GLY A 197 -18.10 20.85 -6.64
C GLY A 197 -19.48 20.56 -7.23
N SER A 198 -19.73 19.35 -7.72
CA SER A 198 -21.02 18.92 -8.28
C SER A 198 -22.14 18.82 -7.22
N MET A 199 -21.79 18.62 -5.95
CA MET A 199 -22.71 18.50 -4.83
C MET A 199 -22.94 19.83 -4.08
N GLY A 200 -22.50 20.96 -4.61
CA GLY A 200 -22.68 22.28 -4.01
C GLY A 200 -21.62 22.67 -2.99
N GLY A 201 -20.49 21.96 -2.97
CA GLY A 201 -19.33 22.23 -2.14
C GLY A 201 -19.18 21.31 -0.94
N PHE A 202 -17.97 21.28 -0.40
CA PHE A 202 -17.59 20.39 0.71
C PHE A 202 -18.47 20.56 1.97
N GLY A 203 -18.90 21.79 2.26
CA GLY A 203 -19.80 22.06 3.39
C GLY A 203 -21.15 21.36 3.27
N GLN A 204 -21.72 21.27 2.06
CA GLN A 204 -22.99 20.57 1.84
C GLN A 204 -22.80 19.04 1.93
N VAL A 205 -21.67 18.50 1.45
CA VAL A 205 -21.34 17.08 1.61
C VAL A 205 -21.27 16.69 3.08
N MET A 206 -20.56 17.49 3.90
CA MET A 206 -20.46 17.24 5.34
C MET A 206 -21.80 17.42 6.08
N ALA A 207 -22.63 18.38 5.66
CA ALA A 207 -23.93 18.57 6.24
C ALA A 207 -24.94 17.44 5.92
N ALA A 208 -24.69 16.69 4.84
CA ALA A 208 -25.49 15.51 4.46
C ALA A 208 -25.16 14.26 5.28
N VAL A 209 -24.07 14.26 6.06
CA VAL A 209 -23.70 13.13 6.92
C VAL A 209 -24.69 13.02 8.08
N PRO A 210 -25.37 11.88 8.29
CA PRO A 210 -26.31 11.69 9.39
C PRO A 210 -25.63 11.91 10.74
N ALA A 211 -26.32 12.56 11.69
CA ALA A 211 -25.78 12.88 13.02
C ALA A 211 -25.30 11.65 13.78
N GLU A 212 -25.97 10.52 13.63
CA GLU A 212 -25.60 9.21 14.19
C GLU A 212 -24.24 8.66 13.68
N LYS A 213 -23.83 9.06 12.49
CA LYS A 213 -22.52 8.71 11.91
C LYS A 213 -21.41 9.73 12.24
N ASN A 214 -21.72 10.76 12.99
CA ASN A 214 -20.78 11.82 13.37
C ASN A 214 -20.13 11.53 14.72
N SER A 215 -19.54 10.33 14.87
CA SER A 215 -18.87 9.89 16.09
C SER A 215 -17.63 9.05 15.74
N ILE A 216 -16.54 9.22 16.50
CA ILE A 216 -15.32 8.42 16.35
C ILE A 216 -15.55 6.98 16.83
N PHE A 217 -16.26 6.81 17.93
CA PHE A 217 -16.46 5.51 18.56
C PHE A 217 -17.86 4.93 18.30
N GLY A 218 -18.85 5.77 17.93
CA GLY A 218 -20.24 5.32 17.82
C GLY A 218 -20.73 4.66 19.09
N SER A 219 -21.29 3.44 18.97
CA SER A 219 -21.70 2.58 20.09
C SER A 219 -20.61 1.59 20.54
N MET A 220 -19.40 1.69 20.02
CA MET A 220 -18.32 0.75 20.30
C MET A 220 -17.74 0.93 21.69
N ASN A 221 -17.45 -0.20 22.35
CA ASN A 221 -16.65 -0.21 23.57
C ASN A 221 -15.14 -0.13 23.24
N VAL A 222 -14.31 0.09 24.28
CA VAL A 222 -12.86 0.23 24.15
C VAL A 222 -12.20 -0.99 23.47
N PHE A 223 -12.68 -2.21 23.76
CA PHE A 223 -12.11 -3.43 23.15
C PHE A 223 -12.40 -3.50 21.65
N GLN A 224 -13.59 -3.10 21.23
CA GLN A 224 -13.95 -3.02 19.81
C GLN A 224 -13.11 -1.95 19.08
N ALA A 225 -12.90 -0.79 19.70
CA ALA A 225 -12.03 0.24 19.15
C ALA A 225 -10.58 -0.23 19.01
N LEU A 226 -10.05 -0.91 20.03
CA LEU A 226 -8.73 -1.53 19.95
C LEU A 226 -8.66 -2.62 18.86
N GLY A 227 -9.76 -3.31 18.59
CA GLY A 227 -9.89 -4.27 17.50
C GLY A 227 -9.71 -3.67 16.09
N TYR A 228 -9.86 -2.36 15.91
CA TYR A 228 -9.51 -1.66 14.65
C TYR A 228 -8.07 -1.15 14.65
N VAL A 229 -7.59 -0.62 15.78
CA VAL A 229 -6.28 0.02 15.88
C VAL A 229 -5.14 -1.00 15.92
N LEU A 230 -5.24 -2.02 16.77
CA LEU A 230 -4.13 -2.97 16.99
C LEU A 230 -3.80 -3.83 15.78
N PRO A 231 -4.77 -4.40 15.03
CA PRO A 231 -4.44 -5.16 13.83
C PRO A 231 -3.67 -4.34 12.80
N THR A 232 -4.08 -3.08 12.57
CA THR A 232 -3.43 -2.18 11.62
C THR A 232 -2.02 -1.81 12.08
N LEU A 233 -1.84 -1.53 13.38
CA LEU A 233 -0.54 -1.26 13.97
C LEU A 233 0.43 -2.45 13.81
N PHE A 234 -0.01 -3.66 14.17
CA PHE A 234 0.83 -4.85 14.07
C PHE A 234 1.07 -5.28 12.62
N LEU A 235 0.12 -5.05 11.71
CA LEU A 235 0.30 -5.28 10.29
C LEU A 235 1.48 -4.45 9.74
N VAL A 236 1.53 -3.16 10.08
CA VAL A 236 2.64 -2.28 9.68
C VAL A 236 3.98 -2.76 10.22
N LEU A 237 4.03 -3.13 11.51
CA LEU A 237 5.27 -3.57 12.16
C LEU A 237 5.80 -4.89 11.61
N GLY A 238 4.91 -5.81 11.20
CA GLY A 238 5.25 -7.12 10.65
C GLY A 238 5.34 -7.18 9.12
N ASP A 239 5.21 -6.05 8.43
CA ASP A 239 5.16 -6.03 6.98
C ASP A 239 6.54 -6.25 6.35
N GLN A 240 6.74 -7.44 5.77
CA GLN A 240 7.94 -7.83 5.04
C GLN A 240 8.25 -6.87 3.88
N ASN A 241 7.24 -6.35 3.17
CA ASN A 241 7.46 -5.44 2.07
C ASN A 241 8.04 -4.10 2.53
N MET A 242 7.61 -3.59 3.69
CA MET A 242 8.19 -2.39 4.30
C MET A 242 9.67 -2.60 4.63
N ILE A 243 10.00 -3.71 5.28
CA ILE A 243 11.37 -4.06 5.64
C ILE A 243 12.26 -4.17 4.39
N GLN A 244 11.80 -4.84 3.35
CA GLN A 244 12.54 -4.99 2.08
C GLN A 244 12.80 -3.63 1.42
N ARG A 245 11.84 -2.71 1.46
CA ARG A 245 12.00 -1.35 0.92
C ARG A 245 12.99 -0.52 1.73
N PHE A 246 12.97 -0.60 3.06
CA PHE A 246 14.01 0.03 3.88
C PHE A 246 15.41 -0.54 3.58
N SER A 247 15.52 -1.85 3.36
CA SER A 247 16.78 -2.50 2.93
C SER A 247 17.25 -2.01 1.55
N SER A 248 16.34 -1.56 0.69
CA SER A 248 16.63 -1.04 -0.65
C SER A 248 17.08 0.43 -0.67
N ALA A 249 16.99 1.15 0.46
CA ALA A 249 17.44 2.53 0.58
C ALA A 249 18.95 2.67 0.35
N LYS A 250 19.41 3.80 -0.21
CA LYS A 250 20.84 4.05 -0.44
C LYS A 250 21.65 4.09 0.86
N ASP A 251 21.08 4.58 1.94
CA ASP A 251 21.70 4.64 3.28
C ASP A 251 20.65 4.67 4.40
N SER A 252 21.10 4.53 5.66
CA SER A 252 20.23 4.52 6.84
C SER A 252 19.49 5.83 7.08
N ARG A 253 20.06 6.95 6.65
CA ARG A 253 19.41 8.27 6.74
C ARG A 253 18.23 8.33 5.78
N THR A 254 18.42 7.88 4.55
CA THR A 254 17.36 7.79 3.53
C THR A 254 16.24 6.86 3.99
N ALA A 255 16.55 5.71 4.59
CA ALA A 255 15.55 4.80 5.15
C ALA A 255 14.70 5.47 6.25
N ARG A 256 15.31 6.21 7.18
CA ARG A 256 14.57 6.95 8.20
C ARG A 256 13.73 8.10 7.62
N GLN A 257 14.31 8.88 6.71
CA GLN A 257 13.61 9.99 6.06
C GLN A 257 12.44 9.51 5.21
N SER A 258 12.56 8.36 4.55
CA SER A 258 11.46 7.78 3.77
C SER A 258 10.30 7.33 4.66
N ASN A 259 10.59 6.87 5.87
CA ASN A 259 9.55 6.55 6.83
C ASN A 259 8.78 7.81 7.28
N VAL A 260 9.46 8.92 7.53
CA VAL A 260 8.79 10.21 7.82
C VAL A 260 7.93 10.66 6.63
N GLY A 261 8.48 10.56 5.41
CA GLY A 261 7.74 10.87 4.19
C GLY A 261 6.50 9.97 4.02
N LEU A 262 6.61 8.68 4.36
CA LEU A 262 5.50 7.75 4.36
C LEU A 262 4.39 8.17 5.34
N VAL A 263 4.74 8.50 6.58
CA VAL A 263 3.76 8.93 7.60
C VAL A 263 2.96 10.15 7.11
N ILE A 264 3.67 11.14 6.55
CA ILE A 264 3.02 12.35 6.02
C ILE A 264 2.10 12.00 4.85
N ALA A 265 2.59 11.23 3.89
CA ALA A 265 1.82 10.83 2.72
C ALA A 265 0.61 9.96 3.09
N GLU A 266 0.77 9.06 4.04
CA GLU A 266 -0.29 8.19 4.55
C GLU A 266 -1.39 9.01 5.23
N ILE A 267 -1.06 9.97 6.09
CA ILE A 267 -2.05 10.85 6.73
C ILE A 267 -2.85 11.62 5.66
N VAL A 268 -2.19 12.11 4.61
CA VAL A 268 -2.86 12.78 3.50
C VAL A 268 -3.81 11.83 2.78
N VAL A 269 -3.37 10.62 2.43
CA VAL A 269 -4.21 9.64 1.73
C VAL A 269 -5.39 9.20 2.59
N CYS A 270 -5.16 8.94 3.88
CA CYS A 270 -6.25 8.58 4.81
C CYS A 270 -7.28 9.70 4.93
N ALA A 271 -6.84 10.96 5.03
CA ALA A 271 -7.75 12.10 4.99
C ALA A 271 -8.57 12.14 3.70
N LEU A 272 -7.95 11.88 2.55
CA LEU A 272 -8.65 11.81 1.25
C LEU A 272 -9.64 10.63 1.15
N ILE A 273 -9.38 9.51 1.81
CA ILE A 273 -10.31 8.36 1.85
C ILE A 273 -11.49 8.64 2.79
N ILE A 274 -11.27 9.41 3.85
CA ILE A 274 -12.31 9.78 4.81
C ILE A 274 -13.30 10.78 4.20
N LEU A 275 -12.82 11.65 3.32
CA LEU A 275 -13.61 12.70 2.65
C LEU A 275 -14.40 12.18 1.47
#